data_340606bdf0932820670a816a1d95cfa4
#
_entry.id   340606bdf0932820670a816a1d95cfa4
#
_cell.length_a   1.000
_cell.length_b   1.000
_cell.length_c   1.000
_cell.angle_alpha   90.00
_cell.angle_beta   90.00
_cell.angle_gamma   90.00
#
_symmetry.space_group_name_H-M   'P 1'
#
loop_
_entity.id
_entity.type
_entity.pdbx_description
1 polymer ?
#
loop_
_entity_poly.entity_id
_entity_poly.type
_entity_poly.pdbx_seq_one_letter_code
_entity_poly.pdbx_strand_id
1 'polypeptide(L)'
;MPRALWMIIIGMIINVTGSSFLWPLNAIYIHGHLGKSLSVAGLVLMVNAGATVIGNLVGGVLFDKIGGYKSILTGILISLVALIGLTFYHGWPHYVIFLTIIGLGTGMVFPAMFAMAGAVWPEGGRKAFNAVYIAQNLGVAIGSGLGGFVASYSFDYIFMANTFMYILFFLVALFGYRGIHAEKATQSSLIEQSKMVKNRSKLTALLILCIGYVLCWVAYVQWQATISSYTQDIGITLKQYSLLWTVNGGLIVLGQPLLNMAIKSFAKSLKKQIIIGILIFICSFLIVSTASSFSGFLVAMIILTVGEMFVWPAVPTIANDLAPKGREGFYQGIVNSMATGGRMIGPVLGGLLVDLWGMSMLFTVLAVLLFVSIFTTVIYDKKLKEKTNVVISA
;
A
#
# COMPACT_ATOMS: atom_id res chain seq x y z
N MET A 1 1.53 3.38 26.17
CA MET A 1 0.86 2.50 25.18
C MET A 1 0.40 1.23 25.88
N PRO A 2 -0.83 0.76 25.65
CA PRO A 2 -1.33 -0.50 26.23
C PRO A 2 -0.51 -1.71 25.76
N ARG A 3 -0.39 -2.74 26.61
CA ARG A 3 0.31 -4.00 26.24
C ARG A 3 -0.31 -4.67 25.00
N ALA A 4 -1.63 -4.61 24.88
CA ALA A 4 -2.33 -5.16 23.72
C ALA A 4 -1.92 -4.49 22.40
N LEU A 5 -1.67 -3.16 22.37
CA LEU A 5 -1.19 -2.48 21.17
C LEU A 5 0.23 -2.93 20.80
N TRP A 6 1.12 -3.18 21.78
CA TRP A 6 2.45 -3.73 21.51
C TRP A 6 2.38 -5.11 20.83
N MET A 7 1.45 -5.97 21.26
CA MET A 7 1.25 -7.26 20.60
C MET A 7 0.79 -7.09 19.13
N ILE A 8 -0.09 -6.11 18.86
CA ILE A 8 -0.54 -5.80 17.50
C ILE A 8 0.64 -5.27 16.66
N ILE A 9 1.48 -4.40 17.22
CA ILE A 9 2.69 -3.87 16.57
C ILE A 9 3.65 -5.01 16.20
N ILE A 10 3.94 -5.91 17.15
CA ILE A 10 4.81 -7.07 16.90
C ILE A 10 4.24 -7.95 15.79
N GLY A 11 2.95 -8.28 15.86
CA GLY A 11 2.31 -9.06 14.80
C GLY A 11 2.32 -8.35 13.45
N MET A 12 2.16 -7.02 13.42
CA MET A 12 2.25 -6.23 12.18
C MET A 12 3.67 -6.27 11.60
N ILE A 13 4.71 -6.11 12.41
CA ILE A 13 6.11 -6.23 11.96
C ILE A 13 6.34 -7.61 11.34
N ILE A 14 5.96 -8.69 12.03
CA ILE A 14 6.15 -10.07 11.57
C ILE A 14 5.37 -10.32 10.27
N ASN A 15 4.10 -9.94 10.22
CA ASN A 15 3.25 -10.09 9.05
C ASN A 15 3.85 -9.39 7.82
N VAL A 16 4.23 -8.12 7.98
CA VAL A 16 4.76 -7.32 6.87
C VAL A 16 6.16 -7.76 6.49
N THR A 17 7.01 -8.16 7.45
CA THR A 17 8.32 -8.75 7.16
C THR A 17 8.16 -9.99 6.29
N GLY A 18 7.24 -10.92 6.66
CA GLY A 18 6.98 -12.13 5.87
C GLY A 18 6.48 -11.81 4.47
N SER A 19 5.46 -10.99 4.33
CA SER A 19 4.93 -10.64 3.02
C SER A 19 5.94 -9.89 2.15
N SER A 20 6.85 -9.10 2.76
CA SER A 20 7.88 -8.34 2.04
C SER A 20 9.05 -9.19 1.54
N PHE A 21 9.12 -10.47 1.89
CA PHE A 21 10.02 -11.39 1.19
C PHE A 21 9.58 -11.62 -0.26
N LEU A 22 8.29 -11.66 -0.51
CA LEU A 22 7.74 -12.11 -1.80
C LEU A 22 7.20 -10.97 -2.65
N TRP A 23 6.42 -10.03 -2.08
CA TRP A 23 5.67 -9.07 -2.88
C TRP A 23 6.52 -8.18 -3.79
N PRO A 24 7.76 -7.74 -3.44
CA PRO A 24 8.57 -6.98 -4.39
C PRO A 24 9.19 -7.84 -5.48
N LEU A 25 9.22 -9.15 -5.29
CA LEU A 25 9.85 -10.10 -6.20
C LEU A 25 8.86 -10.88 -7.08
N ASN A 26 7.54 -10.68 -6.88
CA ASN A 26 6.51 -11.41 -7.62
C ASN A 26 6.65 -11.27 -9.14
N ALA A 27 6.84 -10.04 -9.65
CA ALA A 27 6.96 -9.81 -11.08
C ALA A 27 8.23 -10.45 -11.65
N ILE A 28 9.35 -10.37 -10.90
CA ILE A 28 10.64 -11.01 -11.27
C ILE A 28 10.46 -12.52 -11.34
N TYR A 29 9.77 -13.11 -10.36
CA TYR A 29 9.52 -14.54 -10.35
C TYR A 29 8.66 -14.99 -11.54
N ILE A 30 7.56 -14.29 -11.82
CA ILE A 30 6.64 -14.62 -12.92
C ILE A 30 7.33 -14.45 -14.27
N HIS A 31 8.09 -13.37 -14.47
CA HIS A 31 8.76 -13.08 -15.73
C HIS A 31 10.02 -13.95 -15.90
N GLY A 32 10.95 -13.90 -14.94
CA GLY A 32 12.26 -14.53 -15.05
C GLY A 32 12.27 -16.03 -14.81
N HIS A 33 11.46 -16.54 -13.84
CA HIS A 33 11.46 -17.97 -13.50
C HIS A 33 10.32 -18.76 -14.15
N LEU A 34 9.11 -18.16 -14.28
CA LEU A 34 8.00 -18.83 -14.92
C LEU A 34 7.93 -18.54 -16.44
N GLY A 35 8.83 -17.71 -16.98
CA GLY A 35 8.95 -17.43 -18.42
C GLY A 35 7.71 -16.76 -19.02
N LYS A 36 6.96 -15.94 -18.22
CA LYS A 36 5.75 -15.27 -18.69
C LYS A 36 6.06 -13.83 -19.08
N SER A 37 5.24 -13.26 -20.01
CA SER A 37 5.37 -11.84 -20.36
C SER A 37 5.05 -10.93 -19.18
N LEU A 38 5.52 -9.67 -19.23
CA LEU A 38 5.21 -8.68 -18.20
C LEU A 38 3.71 -8.36 -18.14
N SER A 39 3.00 -8.45 -19.27
CA SER A 39 1.53 -8.35 -19.29
C SER A 39 0.87 -9.46 -18.47
N VAL A 40 1.34 -10.69 -18.59
CA VAL A 40 0.83 -11.83 -17.79
C VAL A 40 1.18 -11.64 -16.31
N ALA A 41 2.39 -11.18 -16.00
CA ALA A 41 2.76 -10.83 -14.63
C ALA A 41 1.83 -9.75 -14.06
N GLY A 42 1.55 -8.71 -14.84
CA GLY A 42 0.60 -7.66 -14.48
C GLY A 42 -0.81 -8.18 -14.20
N LEU A 43 -1.32 -9.08 -15.05
CA LEU A 43 -2.63 -9.73 -14.86
C LEU A 43 -2.68 -10.55 -13.57
N VAL A 44 -1.64 -11.31 -13.27
CA VAL A 44 -1.54 -12.09 -12.02
C VAL A 44 -1.57 -11.17 -10.80
N LEU A 45 -0.81 -10.07 -10.83
CA LEU A 45 -0.80 -9.09 -9.74
C LEU A 45 -2.15 -8.36 -9.62
N MET A 46 -2.83 -8.11 -10.73
CA MET A 46 -4.18 -7.55 -10.74
C MET A 46 -5.19 -8.50 -10.06
N VAL A 47 -5.15 -9.79 -10.37
CA VAL A 47 -6.02 -10.81 -9.75
C VAL A 47 -5.74 -10.91 -8.26
N ASN A 48 -4.47 -10.91 -7.85
CA ASN A 48 -4.08 -10.87 -6.43
C ASN A 48 -4.62 -9.62 -5.72
N ALA A 49 -4.48 -8.44 -6.31
CA ALA A 49 -5.01 -7.19 -5.76
C ALA A 49 -6.55 -7.21 -5.67
N GLY A 50 -7.23 -7.74 -6.69
CA GLY A 50 -8.68 -7.94 -6.67
C GLY A 50 -9.13 -8.86 -5.53
N ALA A 51 -8.44 -9.99 -5.32
CA ALA A 51 -8.67 -10.89 -4.21
C ALA A 51 -8.43 -10.18 -2.85
N THR A 52 -7.40 -9.33 -2.76
CA THR A 52 -7.14 -8.53 -1.56
C THR A 52 -8.27 -7.55 -1.27
N VAL A 53 -8.86 -6.91 -2.29
CA VAL A 53 -10.03 -6.03 -2.12
C VAL A 53 -11.22 -6.81 -1.56
N ILE A 54 -11.49 -7.99 -2.12
CA ILE A 54 -12.55 -8.88 -1.61
C ILE A 54 -12.25 -9.27 -0.15
N GLY A 55 -10.99 -9.63 0.14
CA GLY A 55 -10.53 -9.94 1.49
C GLY A 55 -10.75 -8.79 2.47
N ASN A 56 -10.46 -7.55 2.08
CA ASN A 56 -10.70 -6.36 2.90
C ASN A 56 -12.18 -6.19 3.27
N LEU A 57 -13.07 -6.37 2.29
CA LEU A 57 -14.52 -6.27 2.53
C LEU A 57 -15.02 -7.40 3.45
N VAL A 58 -14.63 -8.65 3.15
CA VAL A 58 -14.98 -9.82 3.95
C VAL A 58 -14.41 -9.71 5.36
N GLY A 59 -13.16 -9.31 5.50
CA GLY A 59 -12.48 -9.14 6.79
C GLY A 59 -13.13 -8.07 7.66
N GLY A 60 -13.56 -6.95 7.07
CA GLY A 60 -14.32 -5.91 7.77
C GLY A 60 -15.66 -6.46 8.31
N VAL A 61 -16.43 -7.16 7.48
CA VAL A 61 -17.70 -7.79 7.91
C VAL A 61 -17.47 -8.86 8.97
N LEU A 62 -16.42 -9.69 8.83
CA LEU A 62 -16.08 -10.69 9.84
C LEU A 62 -15.67 -10.04 11.16
N PHE A 63 -14.87 -8.98 11.11
CA PHE A 63 -14.48 -8.22 12.31
C PHE A 63 -15.71 -7.79 13.12
N ASP A 64 -16.70 -7.24 12.44
CA ASP A 64 -17.94 -6.78 13.08
C ASP A 64 -18.79 -7.94 13.62
N LYS A 65 -18.82 -9.09 12.93
CA LYS A 65 -19.67 -10.24 13.30
C LYS A 65 -19.05 -11.16 14.36
N ILE A 66 -17.78 -11.52 14.19
CA ILE A 66 -17.12 -12.57 15.01
C ILE A 66 -15.99 -12.02 15.88
N GLY A 67 -15.70 -10.70 15.78
CA GLY A 67 -14.65 -10.01 16.53
C GLY A 67 -13.26 -10.09 15.90
N GLY A 68 -12.39 -9.16 16.30
CA GLY A 68 -11.06 -8.96 15.68
C GLY A 68 -10.15 -10.19 15.77
N TYR A 69 -10.10 -10.84 16.91
CA TYR A 69 -9.28 -12.04 17.13
C TYR A 69 -9.58 -13.15 16.12
N LYS A 70 -10.86 -13.54 16.01
CA LYS A 70 -11.28 -14.61 15.09
C LYS A 70 -11.12 -14.20 13.62
N SER A 71 -11.42 -12.94 13.28
CA SER A 71 -11.26 -12.42 11.92
C SER A 71 -9.80 -12.47 11.46
N ILE A 72 -8.87 -12.01 12.31
CA ILE A 72 -7.43 -12.05 12.02
C ILE A 72 -6.94 -13.50 11.88
N LEU A 73 -7.29 -14.40 12.80
CA LEU A 73 -6.89 -15.80 12.71
C LEU A 73 -7.40 -16.47 11.43
N THR A 74 -8.65 -16.19 11.03
CA THR A 74 -9.20 -16.74 9.78
C THR A 74 -8.38 -16.26 8.57
N GLY A 75 -8.06 -14.97 8.48
CA GLY A 75 -7.24 -14.44 7.39
C GLY A 75 -5.82 -15.03 7.39
N ILE A 76 -5.20 -15.18 8.56
CA ILE A 76 -3.88 -15.81 8.70
C ILE A 76 -3.92 -17.27 8.24
N LEU A 77 -4.92 -18.04 8.66
CA LEU A 77 -5.05 -19.46 8.29
C LEU A 77 -5.22 -19.64 6.77
N ILE A 78 -6.07 -18.82 6.14
CA ILE A 78 -6.25 -18.84 4.68
C ILE A 78 -4.91 -18.56 3.99
N SER A 79 -4.18 -17.53 4.39
CA SER A 79 -2.88 -17.20 3.84
C SER A 79 -1.84 -18.29 4.11
N LEU A 80 -1.81 -18.86 5.31
CA LEU A 80 -0.83 -19.88 5.71
C LEU A 80 -1.00 -21.18 4.91
N VAL A 81 -2.24 -21.64 4.73
CA VAL A 81 -2.52 -22.84 3.89
C VAL A 81 -2.04 -22.59 2.45
N ALA A 82 -2.30 -21.42 1.90
CA ALA A 82 -1.84 -21.07 0.55
C ALA A 82 -0.31 -20.94 0.47
N LEU A 83 0.35 -20.39 1.49
CA LEU A 83 1.81 -20.28 1.56
C LEU A 83 2.48 -21.65 1.68
N ILE A 84 1.92 -22.58 2.47
CA ILE A 84 2.39 -23.95 2.52
C ILE A 84 2.25 -24.60 1.13
N GLY A 85 1.09 -24.45 0.48
CA GLY A 85 0.90 -24.93 -0.88
C GLY A 85 1.90 -24.33 -1.88
N LEU A 86 2.16 -23.03 -1.77
CA LEU A 86 3.13 -22.31 -2.61
C LEU A 86 4.57 -22.81 -2.39
N THR A 87 4.92 -23.19 -1.16
CA THR A 87 6.25 -23.73 -0.85
C THR A 87 6.53 -25.05 -1.59
N PHE A 88 5.52 -25.88 -1.82
CA PHE A 88 5.67 -27.17 -2.52
C PHE A 88 5.34 -27.09 -4.00
N TYR A 89 4.42 -26.21 -4.40
CA TYR A 89 3.86 -26.12 -5.76
C TYR A 89 3.86 -24.68 -6.26
N HIS A 90 5.04 -24.13 -6.61
CA HIS A 90 5.22 -22.76 -7.07
C HIS A 90 5.33 -22.59 -8.60
N GLY A 91 5.13 -23.69 -9.36
CA GLY A 91 5.07 -23.64 -10.82
C GLY A 91 3.75 -23.06 -11.35
N TRP A 92 3.70 -22.85 -12.67
CA TRP A 92 2.48 -22.42 -13.37
C TRP A 92 1.51 -23.60 -13.56
N PRO A 93 0.18 -23.46 -13.32
CA PRO A 93 -0.56 -22.26 -12.87
C PRO A 93 -0.73 -22.12 -11.34
N HIS A 94 -0.16 -23.05 -10.55
CA HIS A 94 -0.36 -23.11 -9.09
C HIS A 94 0.05 -21.82 -8.39
N TYR A 95 1.12 -21.18 -8.88
CA TYR A 95 1.58 -19.88 -8.36
C TYR A 95 0.46 -18.83 -8.34
N VAL A 96 -0.31 -18.72 -9.44
CA VAL A 96 -1.41 -17.74 -9.56
C VAL A 96 -2.50 -18.05 -8.55
N ILE A 97 -2.86 -19.32 -8.41
CA ILE A 97 -3.93 -19.78 -7.49
C ILE A 97 -3.55 -19.45 -6.05
N PHE A 98 -2.36 -19.87 -5.62
CA PHE A 98 -1.91 -19.63 -4.25
C PHE A 98 -1.71 -18.13 -3.97
N LEU A 99 -1.11 -17.38 -4.89
CA LEU A 99 -0.95 -15.93 -4.74
C LEU A 99 -2.31 -15.22 -4.58
N THR A 100 -3.32 -15.65 -5.33
CA THR A 100 -4.69 -15.13 -5.22
C THR A 100 -5.31 -15.44 -3.84
N ILE A 101 -5.14 -16.66 -3.33
CA ILE A 101 -5.63 -17.05 -2.00
C ILE A 101 -4.88 -16.28 -0.90
N ILE A 102 -3.56 -16.09 -1.04
CA ILE A 102 -2.76 -15.25 -0.13
C ILE A 102 -3.31 -13.82 -0.12
N GLY A 103 -3.60 -13.25 -1.30
CA GLY A 103 -4.22 -11.93 -1.41
C GLY A 103 -5.53 -11.81 -0.65
N LEU A 104 -6.41 -12.80 -0.77
CA LEU A 104 -7.68 -12.86 -0.04
C LEU A 104 -7.44 -12.87 1.48
N GLY A 105 -6.57 -13.75 1.98
CA GLY A 105 -6.30 -13.88 3.40
C GLY A 105 -5.62 -12.65 4.01
N THR A 106 -4.61 -12.09 3.34
CA THR A 106 -3.94 -10.86 3.77
C THR A 106 -4.87 -9.66 3.76
N GLY A 107 -5.75 -9.57 2.76
CA GLY A 107 -6.81 -8.57 2.71
C GLY A 107 -7.70 -8.60 3.94
N MET A 108 -8.02 -9.76 4.49
CA MET A 108 -8.83 -9.87 5.72
C MET A 108 -8.08 -9.40 6.98
N VAL A 109 -6.76 -9.59 7.02
CA VAL A 109 -5.93 -9.32 8.21
C VAL A 109 -5.74 -7.82 8.44
N PHE A 110 -5.36 -7.06 7.40
CA PHE A 110 -4.96 -5.67 7.54
C PHE A 110 -6.03 -4.78 8.18
N PRO A 111 -7.27 -4.68 7.63
CA PRO A 111 -8.31 -3.83 8.21
C PRO A 111 -8.68 -4.26 9.62
N ALA A 112 -8.66 -5.57 9.91
CA ALA A 112 -8.96 -6.09 11.24
C ALA A 112 -7.87 -5.70 12.27
N MET A 113 -6.58 -5.69 11.89
CA MET A 113 -5.49 -5.23 12.75
C MET A 113 -5.58 -3.73 13.03
N PHE A 114 -5.90 -2.91 12.02
CA PHE A 114 -6.10 -1.47 12.21
C PHE A 114 -7.31 -1.17 13.10
N ALA A 115 -8.43 -1.84 12.86
CA ALA A 115 -9.63 -1.70 13.70
C ALA A 115 -9.36 -2.10 15.16
N MET A 116 -8.63 -3.20 15.35
CA MET A 116 -8.24 -3.67 16.69
C MET A 116 -7.30 -2.68 17.38
N ALA A 117 -6.34 -2.08 16.67
CA ALA A 117 -5.43 -1.08 17.23
C ALA A 117 -6.17 0.17 17.72
N GLY A 118 -7.16 0.64 16.94
CA GLY A 118 -8.03 1.75 17.36
C GLY A 118 -8.89 1.42 18.56
N ALA A 119 -9.44 0.20 18.61
CA ALA A 119 -10.28 -0.25 19.71
C ALA A 119 -9.52 -0.46 21.03
N VAL A 120 -8.25 -0.91 20.96
CA VAL A 120 -7.40 -1.16 22.13
C VAL A 120 -6.88 0.12 22.78
N TRP A 121 -6.75 1.19 22.02
CA TRP A 121 -6.27 2.48 22.55
C TRP A 121 -7.07 3.66 21.99
N PRO A 122 -8.35 3.82 22.37
CA PRO A 122 -9.21 4.89 21.88
C PRO A 122 -8.62 6.29 22.18
N GLU A 123 -8.05 6.48 23.38
CA GLU A 123 -7.46 7.77 23.77
C GLU A 123 -6.19 8.11 22.98
N GLY A 124 -5.55 7.10 22.41
CA GLY A 124 -4.38 7.26 21.56
C GLY A 124 -4.72 7.88 20.21
N GLY A 125 -5.94 7.67 19.72
CA GLY A 125 -6.41 8.22 18.45
C GLY A 125 -5.40 7.98 17.31
N ARG A 126 -4.99 9.07 16.66
CA ARG A 126 -4.00 9.01 15.57
C ARG A 126 -2.66 8.34 15.96
N LYS A 127 -2.27 8.38 17.25
CA LYS A 127 -1.00 7.78 17.69
C LYS A 127 -1.02 6.24 17.58
N ALA A 128 -2.19 5.60 17.78
CA ALA A 128 -2.32 4.16 17.61
C ALA A 128 -2.09 3.76 16.15
N PHE A 129 -2.73 4.46 15.20
CA PHE A 129 -2.56 4.21 13.77
C PHE A 129 -1.14 4.51 13.28
N ASN A 130 -0.52 5.58 13.75
CA ASN A 130 0.87 5.92 13.43
C ASN A 130 1.84 4.82 13.91
N ALA A 131 1.62 4.23 15.08
CA ALA A 131 2.45 3.15 15.58
C ALA A 131 2.36 1.90 14.68
N VAL A 132 1.16 1.55 14.23
CA VAL A 132 0.94 0.46 13.27
C VAL A 132 1.58 0.77 11.92
N TYR A 133 1.47 2.01 11.43
CA TYR A 133 2.09 2.44 10.17
C TYR A 133 3.62 2.36 10.21
N ILE A 134 4.25 2.81 11.32
CA ILE A 134 5.71 2.66 11.53
C ILE A 134 6.09 1.19 11.56
N ALA A 135 5.31 0.35 12.25
CA ALA A 135 5.52 -1.09 12.30
C ALA A 135 5.48 -1.74 10.91
N GLN A 136 4.55 -1.32 10.05
CA GLN A 136 4.48 -1.77 8.66
C GLN A 136 5.76 -1.43 7.89
N ASN A 137 6.20 -0.16 7.95
CA ASN A 137 7.39 0.29 7.21
C ASN A 137 8.67 -0.36 7.73
N LEU A 138 8.76 -0.61 9.05
CA LEU A 138 9.85 -1.39 9.62
C LEU A 138 9.83 -2.84 9.09
N GLY A 139 8.65 -3.45 9.00
CA GLY A 139 8.48 -4.77 8.40
C GLY A 139 8.89 -4.81 6.93
N VAL A 140 8.54 -3.78 6.14
CA VAL A 140 8.99 -3.64 4.75
C VAL A 140 10.52 -3.55 4.67
N ALA A 141 11.14 -2.70 5.47
CA ALA A 141 12.60 -2.51 5.46
C ALA A 141 13.36 -3.81 5.77
N ILE A 142 12.92 -4.52 6.83
CA ILE A 142 13.53 -5.80 7.23
C ILE A 142 13.24 -6.88 6.18
N GLY A 143 11.97 -7.04 5.80
CA GLY A 143 11.54 -8.14 4.94
C GLY A 143 12.07 -8.04 3.54
N SER A 144 12.11 -6.85 2.93
CA SER A 144 12.68 -6.68 1.59
C SER A 144 14.19 -6.90 1.57
N GLY A 145 14.92 -6.41 2.60
CA GLY A 145 16.36 -6.65 2.73
C GLY A 145 16.70 -8.14 2.87
N LEU A 146 16.02 -8.83 3.78
CA LEU A 146 16.20 -10.27 3.97
C LEU A 146 15.70 -11.06 2.74
N GLY A 147 14.58 -10.64 2.12
CA GLY A 147 14.00 -11.30 0.96
C GLY A 147 14.95 -11.34 -0.21
N GLY A 148 15.61 -10.21 -0.55
CA GLY A 148 16.58 -10.18 -1.63
C GLY A 148 17.84 -11.00 -1.34
N PHE A 149 18.29 -11.02 -0.08
CA PHE A 149 19.39 -11.87 0.33
C PHE A 149 19.05 -13.35 0.17
N VAL A 150 17.88 -13.78 0.64
CA VAL A 150 17.40 -15.17 0.51
C VAL A 150 17.17 -15.53 -0.96
N ALA A 151 16.56 -14.62 -1.75
CA ALA A 151 16.31 -14.83 -3.18
C ALA A 151 17.58 -15.03 -3.99
N SER A 152 18.70 -14.44 -3.57
CA SER A 152 19.99 -14.61 -4.25
C SER A 152 20.54 -16.04 -4.20
N TYR A 153 20.03 -16.87 -3.29
CA TYR A 153 20.36 -18.30 -3.22
C TYR A 153 19.33 -19.16 -3.95
N SER A 154 18.04 -19.02 -3.62
CA SER A 154 16.92 -19.68 -4.30
C SER A 154 15.60 -19.02 -3.98
N PHE A 155 14.68 -18.97 -4.94
CA PHE A 155 13.29 -18.58 -4.69
C PHE A 155 12.55 -19.55 -3.75
N ASP A 156 12.91 -20.81 -3.71
CA ASP A 156 12.32 -21.82 -2.80
C ASP A 156 12.49 -21.37 -1.34
N TYR A 157 13.67 -20.84 -0.99
CA TYR A 157 13.93 -20.32 0.34
C TYR A 157 13.08 -19.10 0.69
N ILE A 158 12.67 -18.29 -0.31
CA ILE A 158 11.73 -17.18 -0.09
C ILE A 158 10.37 -17.70 0.36
N PHE A 159 9.86 -18.73 -0.34
CA PHE A 159 8.56 -19.31 0.02
C PHE A 159 8.60 -19.95 1.41
N MET A 160 9.67 -20.65 1.74
CA MET A 160 9.90 -21.22 3.08
C MET A 160 9.99 -20.13 4.14
N ALA A 161 10.77 -19.06 3.91
CA ALA A 161 10.95 -17.97 4.84
C ALA A 161 9.63 -17.21 5.08
N ASN A 162 8.86 -16.94 4.02
CA ASN A 162 7.55 -16.31 4.13
C ASN A 162 6.58 -17.20 4.92
N THR A 163 6.53 -18.49 4.63
CA THR A 163 5.72 -19.47 5.38
C THR A 163 6.11 -19.49 6.85
N PHE A 164 7.41 -19.52 7.17
CA PHE A 164 7.90 -19.47 8.54
C PHE A 164 7.47 -18.19 9.27
N MET A 165 7.58 -17.03 8.65
CA MET A 165 7.12 -15.77 9.23
C MET A 165 5.60 -15.77 9.48
N TYR A 166 4.82 -16.37 8.59
CA TYR A 166 3.38 -16.51 8.80
C TYR A 166 3.02 -17.50 9.91
N ILE A 167 3.81 -18.56 10.12
CA ILE A 167 3.69 -19.44 11.29
C ILE A 167 3.96 -18.64 12.57
N LEU A 168 5.03 -17.84 12.61
CA LEU A 168 5.31 -16.97 13.76
C LEU A 168 4.18 -15.97 14.01
N PHE A 169 3.65 -15.37 12.93
CA PHE A 169 2.52 -14.45 13.05
C PHE A 169 1.26 -15.14 13.56
N PHE A 170 1.00 -16.37 13.10
CA PHE A 170 -0.10 -17.20 13.62
C PHE A 170 0.04 -17.45 15.11
N LEU A 171 1.24 -17.82 15.58
CA LEU A 171 1.49 -18.07 17.01
C LEU A 171 1.32 -16.79 17.84
N VAL A 172 1.85 -15.65 17.35
CA VAL A 172 1.66 -14.35 18.04
C VAL A 172 0.17 -14.00 18.09
N ALA A 173 -0.58 -14.19 17.02
CA ALA A 173 -2.01 -13.92 17.00
C ALA A 173 -2.78 -14.88 17.91
N LEU A 174 -2.45 -16.17 17.87
CA LEU A 174 -3.13 -17.21 18.67
C LEU A 174 -3.00 -16.96 20.17
N PHE A 175 -1.80 -16.64 20.64
CA PHE A 175 -1.51 -16.47 22.07
C PHE A 175 -1.59 -15.01 22.50
N GLY A 176 -1.13 -14.07 21.67
CA GLY A 176 -1.01 -12.65 22.03
C GLY A 176 -2.30 -11.86 21.87
N TYR A 177 -3.19 -12.27 20.93
CA TYR A 177 -4.46 -11.54 20.68
C TYR A 177 -5.63 -12.18 21.42
N ARG A 178 -5.44 -13.34 22.03
CA ARG A 178 -6.45 -14.00 22.85
C ARG A 178 -6.77 -13.13 24.06
N GLY A 179 -8.05 -12.72 24.18
CA GLY A 179 -8.49 -11.83 25.28
C GLY A 179 -8.34 -10.35 25.01
N ILE A 180 -7.84 -9.92 23.84
CA ILE A 180 -7.99 -8.56 23.40
C ILE A 180 -9.47 -8.38 22.99
N HIS A 181 -10.27 -7.86 23.92
CA HIS A 181 -11.65 -7.49 23.65
C HIS A 181 -11.60 -6.12 22.98
N ALA A 182 -11.70 -6.08 21.65
CA ALA A 182 -12.15 -4.88 21.00
C ALA A 182 -13.62 -4.72 21.45
N GLU A 183 -13.90 -3.75 22.32
CA GLU A 183 -15.27 -3.33 22.53
C GLU A 183 -15.86 -3.14 21.14
N LYS A 184 -17.03 -3.79 20.91
CA LYS A 184 -17.77 -3.63 19.66
C LYS A 184 -17.84 -2.14 19.43
N ALA A 185 -17.15 -1.65 18.39
CA ALA A 185 -17.31 -0.28 17.96
C ALA A 185 -18.83 -0.10 17.90
N THR A 186 -19.33 0.77 18.79
CA THR A 186 -20.76 1.01 18.92
C THR A 186 -21.24 1.23 17.52
N GLN A 187 -22.12 0.37 17.02
CA GLN A 187 -22.73 0.51 15.72
C GLN A 187 -23.24 1.93 15.64
N SER A 188 -22.47 2.84 15.07
CA SER A 188 -23.03 4.05 14.49
C SER A 188 -23.93 3.50 13.40
N SER A 189 -25.19 3.46 13.77
CA SER A 189 -26.25 2.73 13.10
C SER A 189 -26.16 2.89 11.59
N LEU A 190 -26.17 1.76 10.86
CA LEU A 190 -26.35 1.70 9.40
C LEU A 190 -27.55 2.55 8.93
N ILE A 191 -28.48 2.88 9.83
CA ILE A 191 -29.63 3.76 9.63
C ILE A 191 -29.22 5.25 9.50
N GLU A 192 -28.12 5.71 10.12
CA GLU A 192 -27.56 7.06 9.87
C GLU A 192 -26.75 7.14 8.58
N GLN A 193 -26.24 6.02 8.07
CA GLN A 193 -25.59 5.96 6.75
C GLN A 193 -26.57 6.27 5.60
N SER A 194 -27.88 6.12 5.79
CA SER A 194 -28.88 6.41 4.76
C SER A 194 -29.22 7.90 4.60
N LYS A 195 -28.78 8.79 5.50
CA LYS A 195 -28.90 10.23 5.28
C LYS A 195 -27.91 10.64 4.21
N MET A 196 -28.35 10.60 2.97
CA MET A 196 -27.62 11.00 1.76
C MET A 196 -26.74 12.23 2.01
N VAL A 197 -25.53 12.15 1.48
CA VAL A 197 -24.54 13.20 1.36
C VAL A 197 -25.17 14.56 1.04
N LYS A 198 -25.51 15.32 2.04
CA LYS A 198 -26.07 16.68 1.90
C LYS A 198 -25.05 17.67 1.32
N ASN A 199 -23.78 17.27 1.25
CA ASN A 199 -22.69 18.12 0.74
C ASN A 199 -21.98 17.49 -0.46
N ARG A 200 -22.71 17.42 -1.60
CA ARG A 200 -22.19 16.91 -2.88
C ARG A 200 -20.86 17.57 -3.29
N SER A 201 -20.63 18.83 -2.91
CA SER A 201 -19.41 19.56 -3.29
C SER A 201 -18.15 18.97 -2.64
N LYS A 202 -18.20 18.57 -1.37
CA LYS A 202 -17.06 17.97 -0.66
C LYS A 202 -16.74 16.59 -1.20
N LEU A 203 -17.76 15.76 -1.49
CA LEU A 203 -17.56 14.45 -2.10
C LEU A 203 -16.98 14.59 -3.51
N THR A 204 -17.49 15.51 -4.32
CA THR A 204 -16.94 15.77 -5.65
C THR A 204 -15.47 16.23 -5.58
N ALA A 205 -15.12 17.08 -4.63
CA ALA A 205 -13.74 17.49 -4.40
C ALA A 205 -12.84 16.29 -4.06
N LEU A 206 -13.29 15.41 -3.15
CA LEU A 206 -12.57 14.18 -2.83
C LEU A 206 -12.39 13.28 -4.06
N LEU A 207 -13.44 13.06 -4.86
CA LEU A 207 -13.37 12.20 -6.03
C LEU A 207 -12.40 12.75 -7.09
N ILE A 208 -12.38 14.08 -7.31
CA ILE A 208 -11.41 14.73 -8.21
C ILE A 208 -9.97 14.51 -7.70
N LEU A 209 -9.73 14.69 -6.41
CA LEU A 209 -8.42 14.41 -5.79
C LEU A 209 -8.03 12.94 -5.94
N CYS A 210 -8.99 12.02 -5.74
CA CYS A 210 -8.79 10.58 -5.83
C CYS A 210 -8.42 10.11 -7.24
N ILE A 211 -8.89 10.78 -8.31
CA ILE A 211 -8.45 10.48 -9.69
C ILE A 211 -6.93 10.65 -9.78
N GLY A 212 -6.38 11.79 -9.34
CA GLY A 212 -4.93 11.98 -9.32
C GLY A 212 -4.20 10.98 -8.41
N TYR A 213 -4.81 10.63 -7.28
CA TYR A 213 -4.23 9.66 -6.35
C TYR A 213 -4.12 8.25 -6.95
N VAL A 214 -5.13 7.80 -7.70
CA VAL A 214 -5.05 6.55 -8.50
C VAL A 214 -3.88 6.60 -9.46
N LEU A 215 -3.70 7.72 -10.18
CA LEU A 215 -2.60 7.88 -11.15
C LEU A 215 -1.22 7.83 -10.48
N CYS A 216 -1.09 8.43 -9.29
CA CYS A 216 0.13 8.31 -8.48
C CYS A 216 0.41 6.84 -8.11
N TRP A 217 -0.62 6.08 -7.72
CA TRP A 217 -0.47 4.66 -7.40
C TRP A 217 -0.15 3.79 -8.63
N VAL A 218 -0.74 4.10 -9.79
CA VAL A 218 -0.40 3.45 -11.06
C VAL A 218 1.08 3.65 -11.39
N ALA A 219 1.61 4.86 -11.18
CA ALA A 219 3.03 5.14 -11.38
C ALA A 219 3.89 4.43 -10.32
N TYR A 220 3.57 4.57 -9.06
CA TYR A 220 4.35 4.03 -7.96
C TYR A 220 4.50 2.50 -8.04
N VAL A 221 3.42 1.80 -8.37
CA VAL A 221 3.42 0.33 -8.40
C VAL A 221 4.32 -0.25 -9.52
N GLN A 222 4.74 0.55 -10.49
CA GLN A 222 5.69 0.10 -11.53
C GLN A 222 7.04 -0.31 -10.94
N TRP A 223 7.43 0.26 -9.80
CA TRP A 223 8.62 -0.20 -9.08
C TRP A 223 8.52 -1.68 -8.64
N GLN A 224 7.31 -2.17 -8.39
CA GLN A 224 7.04 -3.56 -7.99
C GLN A 224 6.70 -4.47 -9.16
N ALA A 225 6.24 -3.90 -10.28
CA ALA A 225 5.80 -4.64 -11.46
C ALA A 225 6.88 -4.65 -12.56
N THR A 226 6.92 -3.63 -13.37
CA THR A 226 7.75 -3.60 -14.58
C THR A 226 9.21 -3.22 -14.30
N ILE A 227 9.46 -2.21 -13.44
CA ILE A 227 10.82 -1.77 -13.12
C ILE A 227 11.59 -2.88 -12.38
N SER A 228 10.91 -3.67 -11.54
CA SER A 228 11.51 -4.80 -10.86
C SER A 228 12.15 -5.81 -11.85
N SER A 229 11.42 -6.20 -12.87
CA SER A 229 11.93 -7.12 -13.91
C SER A 229 12.99 -6.46 -14.78
N TYR A 230 12.77 -5.21 -15.20
CA TYR A 230 13.75 -4.44 -15.96
C TYR A 230 15.11 -4.34 -15.26
N THR A 231 15.15 -4.19 -13.94
CA THR A 231 16.42 -4.18 -13.19
C THR A 231 17.19 -5.49 -13.33
N GLN A 232 16.49 -6.63 -13.42
CA GLN A 232 17.15 -7.93 -13.63
C GLN A 232 17.70 -8.05 -15.06
N ASP A 233 16.95 -7.57 -16.05
CA ASP A 233 17.36 -7.63 -17.46
C ASP A 233 18.65 -6.84 -17.72
N ILE A 234 18.89 -5.76 -16.96
CA ILE A 234 20.14 -4.97 -17.04
C ILE A 234 21.22 -5.41 -16.04
N GLY A 235 21.05 -6.58 -15.39
CA GLY A 235 22.07 -7.22 -14.55
C GLY A 235 22.14 -6.72 -13.10
N ILE A 236 21.15 -5.96 -12.61
CA ILE A 236 21.04 -5.63 -11.18
C ILE A 236 20.56 -6.86 -10.42
N THR A 237 21.30 -7.29 -9.40
CA THR A 237 20.99 -8.49 -8.64
C THR A 237 19.73 -8.34 -7.78
N LEU A 238 19.07 -9.48 -7.47
CA LEU A 238 17.91 -9.51 -6.56
C LEU A 238 18.22 -8.86 -5.21
N LYS A 239 19.42 -9.10 -4.68
CA LYS A 239 19.89 -8.48 -3.44
C LYS A 239 19.93 -6.95 -3.54
N GLN A 240 20.48 -6.43 -4.64
CA GLN A 240 20.53 -4.99 -4.90
C GLN A 240 19.12 -4.41 -5.06
N TYR A 241 18.25 -5.04 -5.86
CA TYR A 241 16.89 -4.59 -6.02
C TYR A 241 16.12 -4.55 -4.68
N SER A 242 16.22 -5.61 -3.88
CA SER A 242 15.55 -5.67 -2.57
C SER A 242 16.11 -4.63 -1.59
N LEU A 243 17.39 -4.27 -1.69
CA LEU A 243 17.99 -3.20 -0.90
C LEU A 243 17.32 -1.83 -1.16
N LEU A 244 16.82 -1.58 -2.39
CA LEU A 244 16.05 -0.35 -2.69
C LEU A 244 14.85 -0.21 -1.76
N TRP A 245 14.11 -1.30 -1.53
CA TRP A 245 12.94 -1.31 -0.64
C TRP A 245 13.32 -1.22 0.84
N THR A 246 14.47 -1.80 1.21
CA THR A 246 15.03 -1.61 2.56
C THR A 246 15.34 -0.14 2.81
N VAL A 247 15.96 0.53 1.84
CA VAL A 247 16.27 1.98 1.91
C VAL A 247 14.97 2.79 1.95
N ASN A 248 13.99 2.46 1.10
CA ASN A 248 12.67 3.09 1.11
C ASN A 248 12.02 3.03 2.51
N GLY A 249 11.83 1.83 3.07
CA GLY A 249 11.24 1.66 4.40
C GLY A 249 12.04 2.32 5.52
N GLY A 250 13.38 2.21 5.47
CA GLY A 250 14.28 2.85 6.43
C GLY A 250 14.19 4.38 6.39
N LEU A 251 14.17 4.97 5.20
CA LEU A 251 14.02 6.42 5.02
C LEU A 251 12.66 6.92 5.54
N ILE A 252 11.58 6.17 5.36
CA ILE A 252 10.26 6.55 5.90
C ILE A 252 10.32 6.56 7.43
N VAL A 253 10.85 5.49 8.04
CA VAL A 253 10.91 5.39 9.50
C VAL A 253 11.75 6.53 10.11
N LEU A 254 12.91 6.80 9.55
CA LEU A 254 13.85 7.80 10.08
C LEU A 254 13.54 9.22 9.59
N GLY A 255 13.11 9.36 8.34
CA GLY A 255 12.93 10.63 7.66
C GLY A 255 11.58 11.29 7.92
N GLN A 256 10.50 10.51 8.12
CA GLN A 256 9.17 11.08 8.30
C GLN A 256 9.04 12.06 9.47
N PRO A 257 9.63 11.82 10.67
CA PRO A 257 9.61 12.78 11.75
C PRO A 257 10.32 14.09 11.38
N LEU A 258 11.47 14.01 10.71
CA LEU A 258 12.26 15.15 10.28
C LEU A 258 11.53 15.97 9.21
N LEU A 259 10.95 15.27 8.22
CA LEU A 259 10.18 15.91 7.17
C LEU A 259 8.95 16.63 7.73
N ASN A 260 8.25 16.05 8.71
CA ASN A 260 7.11 16.67 9.35
C ASN A 260 7.46 17.98 10.06
N MET A 261 8.68 18.13 10.58
CA MET A 261 9.16 19.41 11.14
C MET A 261 9.43 20.42 10.02
N ALA A 262 10.12 19.99 8.95
CA ALA A 262 10.44 20.85 7.82
C ALA A 262 9.20 21.34 7.07
N ILE A 263 8.21 20.48 6.82
CA ILE A 263 6.96 20.80 6.12
C ILE A 263 6.20 21.96 6.80
N LYS A 264 6.23 22.06 8.12
CA LYS A 264 5.57 23.14 8.86
C LYS A 264 6.08 24.52 8.47
N SER A 265 7.30 24.66 7.98
CA SER A 265 7.88 25.94 7.60
C SER A 265 7.56 26.34 6.16
N PHE A 266 7.64 25.41 5.17
CA PHE A 266 7.55 25.77 3.74
C PHE A 266 6.31 25.23 3.02
N ALA A 267 5.69 24.15 3.50
CA ALA A 267 4.55 23.50 2.85
C ALA A 267 3.33 23.32 3.78
N LYS A 268 2.86 24.43 4.37
CA LYS A 268 1.72 24.44 5.32
C LYS A 268 0.41 23.89 4.72
N SER A 269 0.19 24.04 3.42
CA SER A 269 -1.01 23.55 2.73
C SER A 269 -0.80 22.11 2.24
N LEU A 270 -1.71 21.20 2.62
CA LEU A 270 -1.72 19.81 2.16
C LEU A 270 -1.73 19.71 0.62
N LYS A 271 -2.44 20.62 -0.06
CA LYS A 271 -2.43 20.73 -1.52
C LYS A 271 -1.03 20.98 -2.06
N LYS A 272 -0.27 21.92 -1.47
CA LYS A 272 1.13 22.18 -1.85
C LYS A 272 2.01 20.95 -1.60
N GLN A 273 1.80 20.26 -0.48
CA GLN A 273 2.54 19.01 -0.18
C GLN A 273 2.35 17.97 -1.27
N ILE A 274 1.09 17.70 -1.68
CA ILE A 274 0.80 16.74 -2.74
C ILE A 274 1.47 17.16 -4.06
N ILE A 275 1.37 18.43 -4.47
CA ILE A 275 1.98 18.92 -5.71
C ILE A 275 3.51 18.75 -5.67
N ILE A 276 4.17 19.15 -4.57
CA ILE A 276 5.60 18.97 -4.37
C ILE A 276 5.97 17.49 -4.45
N GLY A 277 5.23 16.62 -3.76
CA GLY A 277 5.47 15.18 -3.79
C GLY A 277 5.34 14.57 -5.17
N ILE A 278 4.34 15.00 -5.98
CA ILE A 278 4.18 14.53 -7.36
C ILE A 278 5.32 15.04 -8.26
N LEU A 279 5.77 16.28 -8.10
CA LEU A 279 6.94 16.79 -8.81
C LEU A 279 8.19 15.99 -8.49
N ILE A 280 8.37 15.60 -7.22
CA ILE A 280 9.46 14.71 -6.78
C ILE A 280 9.31 13.32 -7.42
N PHE A 281 8.09 12.77 -7.54
CA PHE A 281 7.84 11.53 -8.29
C PHE A 281 8.28 11.65 -9.74
N ILE A 282 7.91 12.73 -10.42
CA ILE A 282 8.33 12.98 -11.82
C ILE A 282 9.85 13.00 -11.91
N CYS A 283 10.54 13.73 -11.03
CA CYS A 283 12.01 13.73 -10.98
C CYS A 283 12.58 12.31 -10.80
N SER A 284 12.01 11.51 -9.90
CA SER A 284 12.42 10.12 -9.70
C SER A 284 12.26 9.29 -10.99
N PHE A 285 11.11 9.37 -11.66
CA PHE A 285 10.87 8.63 -12.90
C PHE A 285 11.75 9.10 -14.06
N LEU A 286 12.11 10.37 -14.13
CA LEU A 286 13.09 10.89 -15.10
C LEU A 286 14.48 10.31 -14.85
N ILE A 287 14.91 10.20 -13.58
CA ILE A 287 16.20 9.60 -13.23
C ILE A 287 16.20 8.11 -13.58
N VAL A 288 15.15 7.38 -13.20
CA VAL A 288 15.07 5.94 -13.45
C VAL A 288 15.01 5.62 -14.95
N SER A 289 14.42 6.51 -15.77
CA SER A 289 14.35 6.30 -17.23
C SER A 289 15.72 6.31 -17.93
N THR A 290 16.73 6.91 -17.30
CA THR A 290 18.11 6.97 -17.79
C THR A 290 19.07 6.12 -16.97
N ALA A 291 18.58 5.46 -15.91
CA ALA A 291 19.41 4.67 -15.02
C ALA A 291 19.81 3.35 -15.69
N SER A 292 21.12 3.08 -15.72
CA SER A 292 21.72 1.83 -16.23
C SER A 292 22.52 1.08 -15.16
N SER A 293 22.53 1.58 -13.91
CA SER A 293 23.29 1.00 -12.81
C SER A 293 22.50 1.06 -11.50
N PHE A 294 22.87 0.23 -10.55
CA PHE A 294 22.25 0.19 -9.22
C PHE A 294 22.21 1.57 -8.54
N SER A 295 23.28 2.35 -8.64
CA SER A 295 23.36 3.69 -8.03
C SER A 295 22.29 4.65 -8.61
N GLY A 296 22.01 4.60 -9.90
CA GLY A 296 20.94 5.37 -10.52
C GLY A 296 19.57 5.00 -9.96
N PHE A 297 19.27 3.70 -9.84
CA PHE A 297 18.02 3.21 -9.24
C PHE A 297 17.95 3.57 -7.75
N LEU A 298 19.06 3.50 -7.01
CA LEU A 298 19.09 3.90 -5.61
C LEU A 298 18.77 5.39 -5.42
N VAL A 299 19.37 6.26 -6.21
CA VAL A 299 19.07 7.70 -6.19
C VAL A 299 17.60 7.95 -6.54
N ALA A 300 17.09 7.31 -7.59
CA ALA A 300 15.70 7.43 -7.98
C ALA A 300 14.75 6.94 -6.87
N MET A 301 15.06 5.83 -6.17
CA MET A 301 14.27 5.31 -5.05
C MET A 301 14.30 6.26 -3.86
N ILE A 302 15.44 6.84 -3.50
CA ILE A 302 15.55 7.84 -2.42
C ILE A 302 14.66 9.04 -2.73
N ILE A 303 14.70 9.56 -3.95
CA ILE A 303 13.88 10.68 -4.39
C ILE A 303 12.40 10.30 -4.38
N LEU A 304 12.04 9.12 -4.91
CA LEU A 304 10.68 8.61 -4.84
C LEU A 304 10.14 8.57 -3.41
N THR A 305 10.95 8.04 -2.48
CA THR A 305 10.58 7.92 -1.06
C THR A 305 10.31 9.28 -0.42
N VAL A 306 11.11 10.30 -0.76
CA VAL A 306 10.82 11.66 -0.30
C VAL A 306 9.47 12.13 -0.84
N GLY A 307 9.17 11.89 -2.12
CA GLY A 307 7.88 12.24 -2.73
C GLY A 307 6.71 11.55 -2.05
N GLU A 308 6.81 10.25 -1.75
CA GLU A 308 5.74 9.49 -1.09
C GLU A 308 5.49 9.95 0.36
N MET A 309 6.53 10.36 1.08
CA MET A 309 6.37 10.95 2.42
C MET A 309 5.55 12.24 2.41
N PHE A 310 5.51 12.97 1.28
CA PHE A 310 4.64 14.13 1.08
C PHE A 310 3.21 13.72 0.70
N VAL A 311 3.04 12.82 -0.27
CA VAL A 311 1.75 12.51 -0.89
C VAL A 311 0.88 11.61 -0.01
N TRP A 312 1.45 10.48 0.46
CA TRP A 312 0.65 9.44 1.12
C TRP A 312 -0.02 9.87 2.42
N PRO A 313 0.57 10.67 3.31
CA PRO A 313 -0.15 11.17 4.48
C PRO A 313 -1.09 12.34 4.19
N ALA A 314 -0.83 13.12 3.13
CA ALA A 314 -1.61 14.32 2.83
C ALA A 314 -3.00 14.00 2.29
N VAL A 315 -3.14 12.99 1.41
CA VAL A 315 -4.42 12.63 0.79
C VAL A 315 -5.44 12.12 1.82
N PRO A 316 -5.13 11.16 2.70
CA PRO A 316 -6.02 10.75 3.78
C PRO A 316 -6.38 11.89 4.74
N THR A 317 -5.46 12.84 4.99
CA THR A 317 -5.73 14.02 5.82
C THR A 317 -6.77 14.92 5.17
N ILE A 318 -6.64 15.21 3.86
CA ILE A 318 -7.66 15.97 3.12
C ILE A 318 -9.00 15.25 3.13
N ALA A 319 -9.01 13.93 2.98
CA ALA A 319 -10.23 13.14 3.04
C ALA A 319 -10.95 13.31 4.39
N ASN A 320 -10.19 13.29 5.49
CA ASN A 320 -10.71 13.52 6.83
C ASN A 320 -11.28 14.93 7.00
N ASP A 321 -10.57 15.95 6.50
CA ASP A 321 -11.01 17.35 6.57
C ASP A 321 -12.26 17.64 5.72
N LEU A 322 -12.42 16.91 4.62
CA LEU A 322 -13.60 17.00 3.75
C LEU A 322 -14.79 16.20 4.31
N ALA A 323 -14.53 15.22 5.16
CA ALA A 323 -15.59 14.31 5.65
C ALA A 323 -16.59 15.08 6.54
N PRO A 324 -17.90 14.86 6.34
CA PRO A 324 -18.88 15.23 7.35
C PRO A 324 -18.68 14.42 8.64
N LYS A 325 -19.03 15.00 9.79
CA LYS A 325 -19.00 14.30 11.09
C LYS A 325 -19.73 12.96 11.02
N GLY A 326 -19.09 11.87 11.46
CA GLY A 326 -19.62 10.51 11.44
C GLY A 326 -19.53 9.81 10.07
N ARG A 327 -18.79 10.37 9.09
CA ARG A 327 -18.52 9.74 7.77
C ARG A 327 -17.04 9.70 7.43
N GLU A 328 -16.20 9.90 8.40
CA GLU A 328 -14.75 9.86 8.24
C GLU A 328 -14.29 8.50 7.67
N GLY A 329 -14.86 7.40 8.17
CA GLY A 329 -14.59 6.05 7.68
C GLY A 329 -14.97 5.84 6.21
N PHE A 330 -16.11 6.35 5.77
CA PHE A 330 -16.53 6.28 4.36
C PHE A 330 -15.57 7.04 3.43
N TYR A 331 -15.14 8.25 3.81
CA TYR A 331 -14.19 9.04 3.03
C TYR A 331 -12.81 8.38 2.98
N GLN A 332 -12.33 7.81 4.09
CA GLN A 332 -11.12 7.00 4.12
C GLN A 332 -11.25 5.72 3.30
N GLY A 333 -12.42 5.09 3.32
CA GLY A 333 -12.73 3.93 2.49
C GLY A 333 -12.59 4.23 0.99
N ILE A 334 -13.08 5.38 0.53
CA ILE A 334 -12.90 5.84 -0.86
C ILE A 334 -11.41 5.96 -1.18
N VAL A 335 -10.62 6.66 -0.36
CA VAL A 335 -9.18 6.85 -0.58
C VAL A 335 -8.44 5.51 -0.67
N ASN A 336 -8.70 4.59 0.26
CA ASN A 336 -8.07 3.27 0.26
C ASN A 336 -8.48 2.41 -0.94
N SER A 337 -9.76 2.48 -1.34
CA SER A 337 -10.25 1.78 -2.53
C SER A 337 -9.59 2.30 -3.81
N MET A 338 -9.40 3.62 -3.92
CA MET A 338 -8.72 4.24 -5.05
C MET A 338 -7.23 3.88 -5.09
N ALA A 339 -6.54 3.87 -3.95
CA ALA A 339 -5.16 3.38 -3.84
C ALA A 339 -5.03 1.92 -4.31
N THR A 340 -5.95 1.06 -3.87
CA THR A 340 -5.97 -0.35 -4.28
C THR A 340 -6.31 -0.50 -5.76
N GLY A 341 -7.22 0.32 -6.29
CA GLY A 341 -7.54 0.38 -7.71
C GLY A 341 -6.33 0.74 -8.58
N GLY A 342 -5.52 1.72 -8.14
CA GLY A 342 -4.27 2.07 -8.81
C GLY A 342 -3.26 0.92 -8.82
N ARG A 343 -3.11 0.24 -7.69
CA ARG A 343 -2.25 -0.96 -7.56
C ARG A 343 -2.76 -2.15 -8.36
N MET A 344 -4.06 -2.25 -8.58
CA MET A 344 -4.68 -3.31 -9.38
C MET A 344 -4.47 -3.08 -10.88
N ILE A 345 -4.69 -1.85 -11.35
CA ILE A 345 -4.62 -1.50 -12.78
C ILE A 345 -3.17 -1.31 -13.23
N GLY A 346 -2.33 -0.72 -12.37
CA GLY A 346 -0.97 -0.31 -12.70
C GLY A 346 -0.11 -1.41 -13.33
N PRO A 347 0.01 -2.59 -12.72
CA PRO A 347 0.84 -3.67 -13.26
C PRO A 347 0.41 -4.13 -14.66
N VAL A 348 -0.90 -4.21 -14.92
CA VAL A 348 -1.42 -4.57 -16.25
C VAL A 348 -1.07 -3.50 -17.28
N LEU A 349 -1.33 -2.23 -16.93
CA LEU A 349 -0.99 -1.10 -17.80
C LEU A 349 0.52 -1.07 -18.11
N GLY A 350 1.34 -1.20 -17.07
CA GLY A 350 2.79 -1.21 -17.23
C GLY A 350 3.30 -2.38 -18.06
N GLY A 351 2.82 -3.58 -17.79
CA GLY A 351 3.18 -4.78 -18.55
C GLY A 351 2.82 -4.65 -20.03
N LEU A 352 1.59 -4.21 -20.35
CA LEU A 352 1.16 -3.99 -21.72
C LEU A 352 2.00 -2.93 -22.45
N LEU A 353 2.30 -1.81 -21.79
CA LEU A 353 3.12 -0.75 -22.36
C LEU A 353 4.52 -1.24 -22.66
N VAL A 354 5.12 -2.00 -21.77
CA VAL A 354 6.48 -2.52 -21.96
C VAL A 354 6.53 -3.60 -23.02
N ASP A 355 5.60 -4.56 -23.02
CA ASP A 355 5.56 -5.65 -24.00
C ASP A 355 5.33 -5.13 -25.44
N LEU A 356 4.55 -4.03 -25.61
CA LEU A 356 4.21 -3.50 -26.93
C LEU A 356 5.17 -2.39 -27.42
N TRP A 357 5.67 -1.54 -26.51
CA TRP A 357 6.42 -0.34 -26.90
C TRP A 357 7.70 -0.11 -26.06
N GLY A 358 8.01 -1.01 -25.13
CA GLY A 358 9.23 -0.96 -24.32
C GLY A 358 9.18 0.03 -23.15
N MET A 359 10.26 0.02 -22.36
CA MET A 359 10.38 0.82 -21.13
C MET A 359 10.30 2.34 -21.34
N SER A 360 10.82 2.85 -22.47
CA SER A 360 10.80 4.29 -22.75
C SER A 360 9.37 4.83 -22.86
N MET A 361 8.47 4.08 -23.50
CA MET A 361 7.07 4.44 -23.59
C MET A 361 6.39 4.39 -22.22
N LEU A 362 6.70 3.40 -21.41
CA LEU A 362 6.20 3.34 -20.03
C LEU A 362 6.52 4.63 -19.29
N PHE A 363 7.80 5.04 -19.22
CA PHE A 363 8.21 6.25 -18.50
C PHE A 363 7.53 7.52 -19.03
N THR A 364 7.35 7.62 -20.35
CA THR A 364 6.63 8.74 -20.96
C THR A 364 5.18 8.79 -20.48
N VAL A 365 4.47 7.66 -20.51
CA VAL A 365 3.08 7.58 -20.06
C VAL A 365 2.99 7.89 -18.57
N LEU A 366 3.89 7.36 -17.73
CA LEU A 366 3.89 7.65 -16.30
C LEU A 366 4.09 9.15 -16.01
N ALA A 367 4.99 9.82 -16.73
CA ALA A 367 5.15 11.27 -16.62
C ALA A 367 3.85 12.01 -16.94
N VAL A 368 3.17 11.65 -18.04
CA VAL A 368 1.86 12.23 -18.39
C VAL A 368 0.82 12.01 -17.31
N LEU A 369 0.71 10.78 -16.77
CA LEU A 369 -0.24 10.47 -15.70
C LEU A 369 0.02 11.30 -14.43
N LEU A 370 1.29 11.50 -14.06
CA LEU A 370 1.68 12.33 -12.94
C LEU A 370 1.38 13.82 -13.18
N PHE A 371 1.55 14.35 -14.41
CA PHE A 371 1.11 15.69 -14.74
C PHE A 371 -0.41 15.85 -14.65
N VAL A 372 -1.20 14.87 -15.10
CA VAL A 372 -2.65 14.84 -14.91
C VAL A 372 -3.00 14.81 -13.41
N SER A 373 -2.25 14.09 -12.58
CA SER A 373 -2.43 14.08 -11.14
C SER A 373 -2.18 15.46 -10.49
N ILE A 374 -1.18 16.22 -10.96
CA ILE A 374 -1.00 17.62 -10.52
C ILE A 374 -2.22 18.45 -10.90
N PHE A 375 -2.71 18.31 -12.13
CA PHE A 375 -3.88 19.08 -12.60
C PHE A 375 -5.11 18.79 -11.74
N THR A 376 -5.45 17.52 -11.44
CA THR A 376 -6.57 17.16 -10.57
C THR A 376 -6.38 17.71 -9.15
N THR A 377 -5.15 17.67 -8.63
CA THR A 377 -4.81 18.25 -7.32
C THR A 377 -4.98 19.78 -7.31
N VAL A 378 -4.70 20.45 -8.41
CA VAL A 378 -4.89 21.91 -8.51
C VAL A 378 -6.36 22.30 -8.53
N ILE A 379 -7.24 21.50 -9.12
CA ILE A 379 -8.64 21.86 -9.34
C ILE A 379 -9.62 21.32 -8.30
N TYR A 380 -9.24 20.32 -7.47
CA TYR A 380 -10.19 19.59 -6.61
C TYR A 380 -10.99 20.53 -5.67
N ASP A 381 -10.40 21.61 -5.19
CA ASP A 381 -10.99 22.53 -4.21
C ASP A 381 -11.62 23.80 -4.83
N LYS A 382 -11.60 23.97 -6.14
CA LYS A 382 -12.12 25.19 -6.80
C LYS A 382 -13.60 25.46 -6.46
N LYS A 383 -14.46 24.44 -6.63
CA LYS A 383 -15.90 24.57 -6.33
C LYS A 383 -16.19 24.79 -4.85
N LEU A 384 -15.30 24.39 -3.95
CA LEU A 384 -15.44 24.65 -2.52
C LEU A 384 -15.18 26.13 -2.22
N LYS A 385 -14.12 26.70 -2.81
CA LYS A 385 -13.75 28.13 -2.64
C LYS A 385 -14.79 29.07 -3.23
N GLU A 386 -15.33 28.76 -4.42
CA GLU A 386 -16.39 29.55 -5.04
C GLU A 386 -17.63 29.69 -4.13
N LYS A 387 -18.07 28.56 -3.52
CA LYS A 387 -19.21 28.59 -2.59
C LYS A 387 -18.92 29.38 -1.31
N THR A 388 -17.70 29.31 -0.79
CA THR A 388 -17.32 30.06 0.42
C THR A 388 -17.30 31.55 0.12
N ASN A 389 -16.81 31.98 -1.03
CA ASN A 389 -16.78 33.37 -1.42
C ASN A 389 -18.19 33.95 -1.65
N VAL A 390 -19.12 33.20 -2.23
CA VAL A 390 -20.52 33.61 -2.40
C VAL A 390 -21.23 33.79 -1.08
N VAL A 391 -20.95 32.96 -0.07
CA VAL A 391 -21.55 33.09 1.29
C VAL A 391 -20.98 34.29 2.07
N ILE A 392 -19.74 34.69 1.80
CA ILE A 392 -19.12 35.86 2.46
C ILE A 392 -19.55 37.17 1.78
N SER A 393 -19.96 37.15 0.54
CA SER A 393 -20.39 38.29 -0.25
C SER A 393 -21.92 38.55 -0.23
N ALA A 394 -22.67 37.65 0.39
CA ALA A 394 -24.12 37.78 0.63
C ALA A 394 -24.41 38.10 2.12
#